data_19524e84f5d28aa9d043746d1d1cf78a
#
_entry.id   19524e84f5d28aa9d043746d1d1cf78a
#
_cell.length_a   1.000
_cell.length_b   1.000
_cell.length_c   1.000
_cell.angle_alpha   90.00
_cell.angle_beta   90.00
_cell.angle_gamma   90.00
#
_symmetry.space_group_name_H-M   'P 1'
#
loop_
_entity.id
_entity.type
_entity.pdbx_description
1 polymer ?
#
loop_
_entity_poly.entity_id
_entity_poly.type
_entity_poly.pdbx_seq_one_letter_code
_entity_poly.pdbx_strand_id
1 'polypeptide(L)'
;AGDYTVTATVNDTKYGGSTTDTLTILKAPLTITADDQTKEYQQANPTLTLTYTGFQNSEDSSVLSTQATVGTGADASSSLGEYGIVVYGAAAANYVITHVDGTLTVEKNTVVITLTGTSVTYTGSAFAVTATPSVAGVTVVVTYADAAGAAVASPTNAGTYTVSATVDSTLYQGTQTGTLTIGKATATVTLGDLAATYNGSAKVAAVTTDPAGLTVDLTYSQGSTLVAPITAVAAVAAVDAVAATYEADGTTIKTAAVAAVAAVAAVTGVTGPSN
;
A
#
# COMPACT_ATOMS: atom_id res chain seq x y z
N ALA A 1 -5.63 26.32 53.90
CA ALA A 1 -5.16 27.70 53.83
C ALA A 1 -6.11 28.59 54.63
N GLY A 2 -5.65 29.73 55.11
CA GLY A 2 -6.43 30.66 55.90
C GLY A 2 -5.59 31.36 56.95
N ASP A 3 -6.23 32.22 57.74
CA ASP A 3 -5.62 32.98 58.82
C ASP A 3 -5.83 32.28 60.16
N TYR A 4 -4.77 32.15 60.92
CA TYR A 4 -4.73 31.45 62.18
C TYR A 4 -4.19 32.41 63.24
N THR A 5 -4.92 32.66 64.34
CA THR A 5 -4.41 33.40 65.43
C THR A 5 -3.38 32.59 66.21
N VAL A 6 -2.17 33.08 66.28
CA VAL A 6 -1.09 32.45 67.05
C VAL A 6 -0.96 33.28 68.40
N THR A 7 -1.13 32.56 69.51
CA THR A 7 -0.93 33.13 70.83
C THR A 7 0.32 32.56 71.48
N ALA A 8 1.31 33.37 71.77
CA ALA A 8 2.49 32.97 72.52
C ALA A 8 2.33 33.47 73.99
N THR A 9 2.37 32.54 74.94
CA THR A 9 2.27 32.86 76.38
C THR A 9 3.52 32.35 77.06
N VAL A 10 4.10 33.21 77.89
CA VAL A 10 5.25 32.87 78.76
C VAL A 10 4.80 31.89 79.83
N ASN A 11 5.38 30.67 79.81
CA ASN A 11 5.18 29.66 80.84
C ASN A 11 6.40 29.55 81.74
N ASP A 12 6.51 30.56 82.70
CA ASP A 12 7.62 30.64 83.61
C ASP A 12 7.07 30.99 85.04
N THR A 13 7.76 30.53 86.08
CA THR A 13 7.35 30.74 87.46
C THR A 13 7.61 32.17 87.97
N LYS A 14 8.42 32.95 87.30
CA LYS A 14 8.85 34.30 87.71
C LYS A 14 8.43 35.43 86.76
N TYR A 15 8.09 34.97 85.50
CA TYR A 15 7.75 35.94 84.43
C TYR A 15 6.43 35.53 83.79
N GLY A 16 5.63 36.54 83.44
CA GLY A 16 4.35 36.32 82.72
C GLY A 16 4.25 37.35 81.60
N GLY A 17 3.54 36.98 80.59
CA GLY A 17 3.24 37.80 79.40
C GLY A 17 2.62 36.98 78.29
N SER A 18 1.85 37.61 77.43
CA SER A 18 1.24 37.02 76.30
C SER A 18 1.16 37.99 75.14
N THR A 19 1.36 37.51 73.91
CA THR A 19 1.13 38.27 72.68
C THR A 19 0.38 37.41 71.70
N THR A 20 -0.38 38.01 70.78
CA THR A 20 -1.10 37.38 69.68
C THR A 20 -0.73 38.04 68.38
N ASP A 21 -0.62 37.18 67.30
CA ASP A 21 -0.42 37.62 65.94
C ASP A 21 -1.12 36.68 65.02
N THR A 22 -1.17 36.98 63.69
CA THR A 22 -1.84 36.17 62.66
C THR A 22 -0.81 35.45 61.80
N LEU A 23 -0.92 34.15 61.75
CA LEU A 23 -0.23 33.31 60.75
C LEU A 23 -1.17 33.10 59.53
N THR A 24 -0.81 33.65 58.41
CA THR A 24 -1.55 33.43 57.15
C THR A 24 -0.92 32.28 56.37
N ILE A 25 -1.68 31.21 56.13
CA ILE A 25 -1.30 30.12 55.25
C ILE A 25 -1.95 30.37 53.90
N LEU A 26 -1.15 30.62 52.86
CA LEU A 26 -1.60 30.87 51.50
C LEU A 26 -2.04 29.57 50.84
N LYS A 27 -2.98 29.69 49.88
CA LYS A 27 -3.37 28.56 49.04
C LYS A 27 -2.24 28.16 48.10
N ALA A 28 -2.04 26.85 47.90
CA ALA A 28 -1.08 26.30 46.94
C ALA A 28 -1.61 26.43 45.51
N PRO A 29 -0.77 26.60 44.50
CA PRO A 29 -1.19 26.56 43.10
C PRO A 29 -1.51 25.14 42.67
N LEU A 30 -2.63 24.95 41.97
CA LEU A 30 -3.04 23.71 41.34
C LEU A 30 -3.43 23.98 39.88
N THR A 31 -2.78 23.33 38.92
CA THR A 31 -3.12 23.42 37.53
C THR A 31 -3.91 22.17 37.11
N ILE A 32 -5.02 22.40 36.43
CA ILE A 32 -5.85 21.34 35.81
C ILE A 32 -5.79 21.56 34.31
N THR A 33 -5.20 20.58 33.62
CA THR A 33 -4.99 20.62 32.16
C THR A 33 -5.89 19.60 31.50
N ALA A 34 -6.62 19.98 30.44
CA ALA A 34 -7.27 19.04 29.57
C ALA A 34 -6.21 18.39 28.66
N ASP A 35 -6.23 17.06 28.59
CA ASP A 35 -5.28 16.33 27.75
C ASP A 35 -5.67 16.46 26.28
N ASP A 36 -4.68 16.68 25.39
CA ASP A 36 -4.88 16.68 23.95
C ASP A 36 -5.34 15.30 23.48
N GLN A 37 -6.25 15.29 22.51
CA GLN A 37 -6.85 14.09 21.98
C GLN A 37 -6.90 14.16 20.44
N THR A 38 -7.00 13.01 19.81
CA THR A 38 -7.22 12.89 18.36
C THR A 38 -8.40 11.97 18.08
N LYS A 39 -9.08 12.20 16.96
CA LYS A 39 -10.08 11.27 16.40
C LYS A 39 -10.06 11.34 14.89
N GLU A 40 -10.54 10.29 14.24
CA GLU A 40 -10.79 10.31 12.82
C GLU A 40 -12.17 10.93 12.51
N TYR A 41 -12.30 11.51 11.33
CA TYR A 41 -13.55 12.04 10.79
C TYR A 41 -14.67 10.98 10.88
N GLN A 42 -15.87 11.40 11.28
CA GLN A 42 -17.06 10.57 11.52
C GLN A 42 -16.96 9.55 12.68
N GLN A 43 -15.87 9.53 13.43
CA GLN A 43 -15.80 8.75 14.66
C GLN A 43 -16.35 9.54 15.85
N ALA A 44 -16.82 8.81 16.87
CA ALA A 44 -17.22 9.43 18.13
C ALA A 44 -16.01 10.10 18.80
N ASN A 45 -16.29 11.12 19.61
CA ASN A 45 -15.22 11.72 20.42
C ASN A 45 -14.64 10.69 21.39
N PRO A 46 -13.32 10.69 21.62
CA PRO A 46 -12.72 9.90 22.68
C PRO A 46 -13.18 10.39 24.05
N THR A 47 -12.95 9.58 25.08
CA THR A 47 -13.13 10.04 26.47
C THR A 47 -12.11 11.13 26.75
N LEU A 48 -12.59 12.32 27.11
CA LEU A 48 -11.75 13.45 27.48
C LEU A 48 -11.20 13.22 28.88
N THR A 49 -9.92 13.49 29.08
CA THR A 49 -9.20 13.29 30.34
C THR A 49 -8.58 14.57 30.85
N LEU A 50 -8.28 14.61 32.14
CA LEU A 50 -7.68 15.73 32.83
C LEU A 50 -6.41 15.31 33.56
N THR A 51 -5.37 16.11 33.41
CA THR A 51 -4.14 15.98 34.18
C THR A 51 -4.07 17.07 35.25
N TYR A 52 -3.72 16.69 36.48
CA TYR A 52 -3.61 17.58 37.66
C TYR A 52 -2.15 17.70 38.04
N THR A 53 -1.70 18.95 38.25
CA THR A 53 -0.32 19.22 38.67
C THR A 53 -0.32 20.26 39.80
N GLY A 54 0.32 19.95 40.93
CA GLY A 54 0.48 20.88 42.07
C GLY A 54 -0.17 20.43 43.35
N PHE A 55 -0.77 19.24 43.42
CA PHE A 55 -1.23 18.67 44.68
C PHE A 55 -0.07 18.52 45.67
N GLN A 56 -0.32 18.82 46.93
CA GLN A 56 0.62 18.74 48.03
C GLN A 56 0.34 17.47 48.87
N ASN A 57 1.33 17.01 49.62
CA ASN A 57 1.19 15.91 50.60
C ASN A 57 0.59 14.62 50.02
N SER A 58 0.85 14.29 48.74
CA SER A 58 0.26 13.13 48.04
C SER A 58 -1.28 13.19 47.96
N GLU A 59 -1.88 14.37 48.02
CA GLU A 59 -3.29 14.57 47.73
C GLU A 59 -3.60 14.34 46.25
N ASP A 60 -4.86 14.09 45.92
CA ASP A 60 -5.37 13.89 44.57
C ASP A 60 -6.67 14.67 44.36
N SER A 61 -7.36 14.43 43.26
CA SER A 61 -8.60 15.12 42.91
C SER A 61 -9.74 14.94 43.93
N SER A 62 -9.64 14.00 44.86
CA SER A 62 -10.63 13.78 45.91
C SER A 62 -10.74 14.95 46.92
N VAL A 63 -9.69 15.81 47.02
CA VAL A 63 -9.71 16.97 47.90
C VAL A 63 -10.45 18.19 47.29
N LEU A 64 -10.86 18.09 46.02
CA LEU A 64 -11.67 19.11 45.35
C LEU A 64 -13.09 19.10 45.94
N SER A 65 -13.56 20.21 46.43
CA SER A 65 -14.95 20.39 46.89
C SER A 65 -15.95 20.42 45.73
N THR A 66 -15.48 20.78 44.55
CA THR A 66 -16.18 20.66 43.26
C THR A 66 -15.21 20.05 42.25
N GLN A 67 -15.62 18.98 41.57
CA GLN A 67 -14.78 18.35 40.59
C GLN A 67 -14.66 19.18 39.30
N ALA A 68 -13.51 19.10 38.63
CA ALA A 68 -13.35 19.68 37.31
C ALA A 68 -14.21 18.94 36.31
N THR A 69 -14.74 19.68 35.35
CA THR A 69 -15.48 19.15 34.19
C THR A 69 -14.73 19.54 32.93
N VAL A 70 -14.77 18.64 31.93
CA VAL A 70 -14.12 18.86 30.63
C VAL A 70 -15.13 18.62 29.53
N GLY A 71 -15.06 19.40 28.46
CA GLY A 71 -15.95 19.27 27.30
C GLY A 71 -15.36 19.88 26.05
N THR A 72 -15.92 19.51 24.91
CA THR A 72 -15.59 20.07 23.60
C THR A 72 -16.84 20.35 22.81
N GLY A 73 -16.80 21.35 21.92
CA GLY A 73 -17.87 21.61 20.94
C GLY A 73 -17.87 20.69 19.74
N ALA A 74 -16.84 19.83 19.61
CA ALA A 74 -16.78 18.86 18.53
C ALA A 74 -17.72 17.67 18.77
N ASP A 75 -18.24 17.11 17.68
CA ASP A 75 -19.06 15.89 17.64
C ASP A 75 -18.57 14.94 16.54
N ALA A 76 -19.30 13.83 16.29
CA ALA A 76 -18.94 12.86 15.25
C ALA A 76 -18.88 13.48 13.84
N SER A 77 -19.72 14.50 13.56
CA SER A 77 -19.83 15.15 12.25
C SER A 77 -18.86 16.33 12.05
N SER A 78 -18.09 16.69 13.08
CA SER A 78 -17.14 17.80 13.01
C SER A 78 -16.14 17.61 11.87
N SER A 79 -15.87 18.70 11.15
CA SER A 79 -14.90 18.74 10.03
C SER A 79 -13.48 18.51 10.53
N LEU A 80 -12.56 18.24 9.60
CA LEU A 80 -11.12 18.17 9.89
C LEU A 80 -10.61 19.49 10.49
N GLY A 81 -9.77 19.39 11.47
CA GLY A 81 -9.17 20.56 12.14
C GLY A 81 -9.09 20.40 13.66
N GLU A 82 -8.79 21.48 14.33
CA GLU A 82 -8.60 21.53 15.77
C GLU A 82 -9.82 22.16 16.47
N TYR A 83 -10.21 21.56 17.57
CA TYR A 83 -11.32 21.97 18.43
C TYR A 83 -10.84 22.07 19.87
N GLY A 84 -11.19 23.16 20.59
CA GLY A 84 -10.83 23.29 21.99
C GLY A 84 -11.46 22.23 22.87
N ILE A 85 -10.67 21.70 23.81
CA ILE A 85 -11.15 20.91 24.94
C ILE A 85 -11.09 21.83 26.17
N VAL A 86 -12.23 22.29 26.65
CA VAL A 86 -12.31 23.31 27.66
C VAL A 86 -12.47 22.68 29.02
N VAL A 87 -11.67 23.16 30.00
CA VAL A 87 -11.78 22.80 31.42
C VAL A 87 -12.59 23.84 32.13
N TYR A 88 -13.56 23.40 32.93
CA TYR A 88 -14.38 24.29 33.72
C TYR A 88 -14.79 23.67 35.08
N GLY A 89 -15.28 24.51 35.96
CA GLY A 89 -15.60 24.10 37.34
C GLY A 89 -14.34 24.01 38.19
N ALA A 90 -14.33 23.11 39.13
CA ALA A 90 -13.36 22.84 40.17
C ALA A 90 -13.30 23.92 41.25
N ALA A 91 -13.30 23.48 42.50
CA ALA A 91 -13.05 24.32 43.68
C ALA A 91 -12.30 23.52 44.73
N ALA A 92 -11.44 24.21 45.49
CA ALA A 92 -10.69 23.60 46.58
C ALA A 92 -10.43 24.65 47.70
N ALA A 93 -10.46 24.17 48.92
CA ALA A 93 -10.23 25.05 50.10
C ALA A 93 -8.79 25.56 50.16
N ASN A 94 -7.82 24.68 49.83
CA ASN A 94 -6.40 24.92 50.04
C ASN A 94 -5.63 25.23 48.74
N TYR A 95 -6.31 25.30 47.58
CA TYR A 95 -5.66 25.52 46.29
C TYR A 95 -6.21 26.76 45.57
N VAL A 96 -5.34 27.41 44.80
CA VAL A 96 -5.71 28.34 43.72
C VAL A 96 -5.65 27.55 42.42
N ILE A 97 -6.79 27.38 41.75
CA ILE A 97 -6.91 26.55 40.57
C ILE A 97 -6.72 27.39 39.32
N THR A 98 -5.85 26.90 38.42
CA THR A 98 -5.66 27.40 37.05
C THR A 98 -6.11 26.33 36.08
N HIS A 99 -6.96 26.69 35.12
CA HIS A 99 -7.37 25.79 34.03
C HIS A 99 -6.50 26.02 32.81
N VAL A 100 -6.12 24.92 32.15
CA VAL A 100 -5.42 24.90 30.85
C VAL A 100 -6.23 24.03 29.91
N ASP A 101 -6.69 24.65 28.84
CA ASP A 101 -7.46 23.95 27.80
C ASP A 101 -6.54 23.07 26.95
N GLY A 102 -7.10 21.99 26.43
CA GLY A 102 -6.45 21.08 25.46
C GLY A 102 -7.06 21.23 24.06
N THR A 103 -6.61 20.38 23.17
CA THR A 103 -7.01 20.36 21.77
C THR A 103 -7.48 18.97 21.38
N LEU A 104 -8.65 18.88 20.69
CA LEU A 104 -9.11 17.71 19.98
C LEU A 104 -8.83 17.91 18.49
N THR A 105 -7.94 17.12 17.93
CA THR A 105 -7.64 17.13 16.49
C THR A 105 -8.49 16.10 15.77
N VAL A 106 -9.26 16.55 14.76
CA VAL A 106 -10.04 15.70 13.87
C VAL A 106 -9.22 15.47 12.60
N GLU A 107 -8.82 14.22 12.36
CA GLU A 107 -7.97 13.80 11.25
C GLU A 107 -8.79 13.07 10.17
N LYS A 108 -8.16 12.80 9.00
CA LYS A 108 -8.80 12.01 7.95
C LYS A 108 -9.12 10.60 8.45
N ASN A 109 -10.31 10.11 8.07
CA ASN A 109 -10.69 8.72 8.39
C ASN A 109 -9.98 7.74 7.46
N THR A 110 -9.43 6.68 8.03
CA THR A 110 -8.68 5.66 7.31
C THR A 110 -9.62 4.63 6.68
N VAL A 111 -9.54 4.51 5.35
CA VAL A 111 -10.36 3.60 4.55
C VAL A 111 -9.53 2.40 4.11
N VAL A 112 -10.03 1.21 4.39
CA VAL A 112 -9.45 -0.04 3.86
C VAL A 112 -9.92 -0.23 2.42
N ILE A 113 -8.98 -0.56 1.52
CA ILE A 113 -9.25 -0.83 0.11
C ILE A 113 -9.05 -2.32 -0.14
N THR A 114 -10.03 -2.97 -0.79
CA THR A 114 -9.92 -4.35 -1.24
C THR A 114 -9.71 -4.39 -2.75
N LEU A 115 -8.66 -5.09 -3.20
CA LEU A 115 -8.37 -5.31 -4.60
C LEU A 115 -8.92 -6.66 -5.07
N THR A 116 -9.60 -6.67 -6.23
CA THR A 116 -10.09 -7.89 -6.90
C THR A 116 -9.78 -7.84 -8.39
N GLY A 117 -9.84 -8.99 -9.08
CA GLY A 117 -9.48 -9.08 -10.49
C GLY A 117 -7.97 -9.00 -10.74
N THR A 118 -7.18 -9.48 -9.80
CA THR A 118 -5.71 -9.37 -9.79
C THR A 118 -5.00 -10.49 -10.56
N SER A 119 -5.73 -11.48 -11.08
CA SER A 119 -5.17 -12.57 -11.90
C SER A 119 -6.11 -12.85 -13.05
N VAL A 120 -5.62 -12.73 -14.29
CA VAL A 120 -6.40 -12.87 -15.53
C VAL A 120 -5.53 -13.51 -16.62
N THR A 121 -6.18 -13.99 -17.69
CA THR A 121 -5.49 -14.50 -18.87
C THR A 121 -5.53 -13.45 -19.98
N TYR A 122 -4.45 -13.32 -20.74
CA TYR A 122 -4.33 -12.41 -21.87
C TYR A 122 -5.46 -12.60 -22.88
N THR A 123 -6.09 -11.49 -23.27
CA THR A 123 -7.18 -11.48 -24.27
C THR A 123 -6.94 -10.48 -25.39
N GLY A 124 -5.83 -9.76 -25.37
CA GLY A 124 -5.57 -8.64 -26.29
C GLY A 124 -6.21 -7.31 -25.86
N SER A 125 -7.03 -7.33 -24.82
CA SER A 125 -7.68 -6.14 -24.27
C SER A 125 -7.02 -5.68 -22.98
N ALA A 126 -7.21 -4.42 -22.61
CA ALA A 126 -6.72 -3.88 -21.34
C ALA A 126 -7.49 -4.48 -20.17
N PHE A 127 -6.79 -4.70 -19.06
CA PHE A 127 -7.37 -5.18 -17.81
C PHE A 127 -7.32 -4.09 -16.74
N ALA A 128 -8.39 -4.03 -15.95
CA ALA A 128 -8.48 -3.14 -14.80
C ALA A 128 -8.74 -3.96 -13.53
N VAL A 129 -7.97 -3.66 -12.48
CA VAL A 129 -8.21 -4.18 -11.13
C VAL A 129 -9.34 -3.39 -10.50
N THR A 130 -10.27 -4.07 -9.86
CA THR A 130 -11.32 -3.42 -9.07
C THR A 130 -10.81 -3.13 -7.68
N ALA A 131 -10.85 -1.85 -7.28
CA ALA A 131 -10.50 -1.39 -5.94
C ALA A 131 -11.77 -0.94 -5.23
N THR A 132 -12.17 -1.67 -4.19
CA THR A 132 -13.40 -1.40 -3.43
C THR A 132 -13.03 -0.84 -2.06
N PRO A 133 -13.39 0.44 -1.77
CA PRO A 133 -13.19 1.02 -0.45
C PRO A 133 -14.21 0.49 0.57
N SER A 134 -13.82 0.40 1.85
CA SER A 134 -14.70 0.00 2.96
C SER A 134 -15.79 1.01 3.28
N VAL A 135 -15.65 2.26 2.82
CA VAL A 135 -16.64 3.33 2.97
C VAL A 135 -17.25 3.64 1.61
N ALA A 136 -18.57 3.50 1.51
CA ALA A 136 -19.29 3.74 0.27
C ALA A 136 -19.17 5.21 -0.18
N GLY A 137 -19.04 5.43 -1.50
CA GLY A 137 -18.93 6.76 -2.09
C GLY A 137 -17.55 7.41 -2.03
N VAL A 138 -16.57 6.73 -1.45
CA VAL A 138 -15.18 7.21 -1.47
C VAL A 138 -14.54 6.85 -2.81
N THR A 139 -13.95 7.83 -3.49
CA THR A 139 -13.24 7.63 -4.75
C THR A 139 -11.86 7.03 -4.51
N VAL A 140 -11.51 6.02 -5.31
CA VAL A 140 -10.18 5.39 -5.30
C VAL A 140 -9.57 5.50 -6.69
N VAL A 141 -8.33 6.00 -6.76
CA VAL A 141 -7.53 6.05 -7.99
C VAL A 141 -6.63 4.83 -8.03
N VAL A 142 -6.67 4.07 -9.14
CA VAL A 142 -5.83 2.90 -9.37
C VAL A 142 -4.79 3.23 -10.43
N THR A 143 -3.54 2.96 -10.12
CA THR A 143 -2.40 3.12 -11.03
C THR A 143 -1.63 1.82 -11.15
N TYR A 144 -0.92 1.66 -12.28
CA TYR A 144 -0.14 0.47 -12.58
C TYR A 144 1.29 0.84 -12.95
N ALA A 145 2.22 -0.04 -12.58
CA ALA A 145 3.60 0.02 -13.03
C ALA A 145 4.05 -1.37 -13.52
N ASP A 146 4.90 -1.42 -14.54
CA ASP A 146 5.50 -2.65 -15.01
C ASP A 146 6.60 -3.17 -14.06
N ALA A 147 7.22 -4.30 -14.42
CA ALA A 147 8.28 -4.90 -13.61
C ALA A 147 9.55 -4.02 -13.48
N ALA A 148 9.73 -3.04 -14.37
CA ALA A 148 10.82 -2.06 -14.29
C ALA A 148 10.44 -0.80 -13.49
N GLY A 149 9.18 -0.71 -13.02
CA GLY A 149 8.64 0.44 -12.29
C GLY A 149 8.14 1.57 -13.18
N ALA A 150 8.07 1.37 -14.50
CA ALA A 150 7.53 2.37 -15.41
C ALA A 150 6.00 2.37 -15.36
N ALA A 151 5.40 3.58 -15.35
CA ALA A 151 3.95 3.73 -15.30
C ALA A 151 3.27 3.15 -16.55
N VAL A 152 2.21 2.39 -16.34
CA VAL A 152 1.39 1.78 -17.39
C VAL A 152 -0.06 2.22 -17.23
N ALA A 153 -0.59 2.97 -18.19
CA ALA A 153 -1.97 3.48 -18.09
C ALA A 153 -3.01 2.35 -18.17
N SER A 154 -2.76 1.34 -19.00
CA SER A 154 -3.71 0.25 -19.29
C SER A 154 -2.94 -1.05 -19.54
N PRO A 155 -2.75 -1.90 -18.53
CA PRO A 155 -2.07 -3.18 -18.69
C PRO A 155 -2.80 -4.06 -19.70
N THR A 156 -2.10 -4.47 -20.76
CA THR A 156 -2.65 -5.27 -21.86
C THR A 156 -1.84 -6.55 -22.06
N ASN A 157 -0.51 -6.44 -22.01
CA ASN A 157 0.39 -7.55 -22.30
C ASN A 157 0.46 -8.55 -21.14
N ALA A 158 0.72 -9.82 -21.47
CA ALA A 158 1.04 -10.83 -20.46
C ALA A 158 2.29 -10.41 -19.66
N GLY A 159 2.19 -10.50 -18.34
CA GLY A 159 3.23 -10.03 -17.42
C GLY A 159 2.68 -9.75 -16.04
N THR A 160 3.53 -9.21 -15.20
CA THR A 160 3.22 -8.82 -13.82
C THR A 160 3.32 -7.32 -13.68
N TYR A 161 2.31 -6.72 -13.08
CA TYR A 161 2.21 -5.27 -12.86
C TYR A 161 1.97 -4.99 -11.39
N THR A 162 2.69 -4.01 -10.85
CA THR A 162 2.38 -3.46 -9.53
C THR A 162 1.13 -2.60 -9.63
N VAL A 163 0.19 -2.82 -8.74
CA VAL A 163 -1.04 -2.04 -8.60
C VAL A 163 -0.95 -1.18 -7.37
N SER A 164 -1.25 0.10 -7.48
CA SER A 164 -1.41 1.01 -6.34
C SER A 164 -2.78 1.66 -6.41
N ALA A 165 -3.60 1.42 -5.37
CA ALA A 165 -4.92 2.01 -5.21
C ALA A 165 -4.86 3.01 -4.06
N THR A 166 -5.18 4.28 -4.31
CA THR A 166 -5.10 5.36 -3.32
C THR A 166 -6.43 6.09 -3.25
N VAL A 167 -6.87 6.38 -2.04
CA VAL A 167 -8.08 7.20 -1.80
C VAL A 167 -7.85 8.62 -2.29
N ASP A 168 -8.75 9.11 -3.14
CA ASP A 168 -8.81 10.51 -3.57
C ASP A 168 -9.93 11.23 -2.84
N SER A 169 -9.60 11.78 -1.67
CA SER A 169 -10.56 12.48 -0.82
C SER A 169 -9.87 13.50 0.09
N THR A 170 -10.60 14.56 0.40
CA THR A 170 -10.19 15.55 1.41
C THR A 170 -10.45 15.07 2.83
N LEU A 171 -11.41 14.15 3.02
CA LEU A 171 -11.90 13.68 4.33
C LEU A 171 -11.43 12.28 4.70
N TYR A 172 -10.99 11.50 3.71
CA TYR A 172 -10.57 10.11 3.88
C TYR A 172 -9.15 9.92 3.37
N GLN A 173 -8.49 8.89 3.86
CA GLN A 173 -7.18 8.46 3.42
C GLN A 173 -7.11 6.94 3.37
N GLY A 174 -6.19 6.43 2.58
CA GLY A 174 -5.95 5.00 2.46
C GLY A 174 -5.18 4.68 1.20
N THR A 175 -4.32 3.68 1.28
CA THR A 175 -3.56 3.17 0.14
C THR A 175 -3.47 1.65 0.27
N GLN A 176 -3.69 0.95 -0.84
CA GLN A 176 -3.50 -0.49 -0.94
C GLN A 176 -2.65 -0.78 -2.16
N THR A 177 -1.62 -1.59 -1.98
CA THR A 177 -0.79 -2.10 -3.07
C THR A 177 -1.08 -3.58 -3.32
N GLY A 178 -0.89 -4.01 -4.55
CA GLY A 178 -1.07 -5.40 -4.96
C GLY A 178 -0.37 -5.69 -6.28
N THR A 179 -0.62 -6.85 -6.84
CA THR A 179 -0.02 -7.30 -8.08
C THR A 179 -1.10 -7.78 -9.04
N LEU A 180 -1.16 -7.23 -10.25
CA LEU A 180 -1.95 -7.77 -11.36
C LEU A 180 -1.06 -8.73 -12.17
N THR A 181 -1.48 -9.96 -12.31
CA THR A 181 -0.83 -10.95 -13.17
C THR A 181 -1.71 -11.23 -14.39
N ILE A 182 -1.20 -10.90 -15.58
CA ILE A 182 -1.81 -11.26 -16.86
C ILE A 182 -1.05 -12.48 -17.38
N GLY A 183 -1.65 -13.67 -17.25
CA GLY A 183 -1.11 -14.93 -17.76
C GLY A 183 -1.15 -14.97 -19.28
N LYS A 184 -0.26 -15.75 -19.89
CA LYS A 184 -0.29 -15.99 -21.35
C LYS A 184 -1.57 -16.76 -21.72
N ALA A 185 -2.18 -16.40 -22.86
CA ALA A 185 -3.23 -17.19 -23.47
C ALA A 185 -2.65 -18.46 -24.09
N THR A 186 -3.46 -19.49 -24.20
CA THR A 186 -3.10 -20.71 -24.92
C THR A 186 -3.15 -20.45 -26.41
N ALA A 187 -2.15 -20.95 -27.14
CA ALA A 187 -2.12 -20.99 -28.59
C ALA A 187 -2.07 -22.43 -29.08
N THR A 188 -2.68 -22.69 -30.21
CA THR A 188 -2.57 -23.98 -30.89
C THR A 188 -1.48 -23.91 -31.94
N VAL A 189 -0.61 -24.91 -31.98
CA VAL A 189 0.42 -25.09 -33.02
C VAL A 189 0.08 -26.34 -33.80
N THR A 190 -0.01 -26.21 -35.10
CA THR A 190 -0.26 -27.37 -36.00
C THR A 190 0.93 -27.53 -36.93
N LEU A 191 1.44 -28.77 -37.03
CA LEU A 191 2.49 -29.17 -37.97
C LEU A 191 1.86 -29.79 -39.20
N GLY A 192 2.35 -29.37 -40.37
CA GLY A 192 2.00 -29.92 -41.68
C GLY A 192 3.24 -30.39 -42.48
N ASP A 193 3.02 -30.92 -43.65
CA ASP A 193 4.07 -31.39 -44.56
C ASP A 193 5.07 -32.38 -43.93
N LEU A 194 4.53 -33.26 -43.06
CA LEU A 194 5.33 -34.22 -42.29
C LEU A 194 5.81 -35.44 -43.05
N ALA A 195 5.43 -35.59 -44.32
CA ALA A 195 5.86 -36.68 -45.19
C ALA A 195 6.47 -36.13 -46.49
N ALA A 196 7.66 -36.61 -46.83
CA ALA A 196 8.36 -36.19 -48.05
C ALA A 196 9.27 -37.28 -48.55
N THR A 197 9.40 -37.38 -49.90
CA THR A 197 10.35 -38.27 -50.53
C THR A 197 11.73 -37.63 -50.67
N TYR A 198 12.77 -38.37 -50.38
CA TYR A 198 14.14 -37.93 -50.60
C TYR A 198 14.41 -37.58 -52.04
N ASN A 199 14.90 -36.39 -52.31
CA ASN A 199 15.27 -35.90 -53.64
C ASN A 199 16.55 -35.05 -53.63
N GLY A 200 17.38 -35.21 -52.59
CA GLY A 200 18.61 -34.43 -52.43
C GLY A 200 18.41 -32.97 -51.91
N SER A 201 17.18 -32.54 -51.69
CA SER A 201 16.86 -31.23 -51.17
C SER A 201 16.34 -31.28 -49.73
N ALA A 202 16.55 -30.24 -48.98
CA ALA A 202 16.04 -30.12 -47.63
C ALA A 202 14.51 -30.25 -47.57
N LYS A 203 14.02 -30.81 -46.48
CA LYS A 203 12.59 -30.97 -46.17
C LYS A 203 12.30 -30.27 -44.84
N VAL A 204 11.22 -29.52 -44.82
CA VAL A 204 10.81 -28.74 -43.68
C VAL A 204 9.35 -28.99 -43.38
N ALA A 205 9.00 -29.08 -42.11
CA ALA A 205 7.61 -29.12 -41.67
C ALA A 205 6.96 -27.73 -41.83
N ALA A 206 5.74 -27.69 -42.31
CA ALA A 206 4.92 -26.51 -42.25
C ALA A 206 4.44 -26.27 -40.81
N VAL A 207 4.35 -25.01 -40.39
CA VAL A 207 3.83 -24.61 -39.06
C VAL A 207 2.74 -23.61 -39.25
N THR A 208 1.62 -23.85 -38.59
CA THR A 208 0.56 -22.86 -38.45
C THR A 208 0.22 -22.66 -36.98
N THR A 209 -0.21 -21.48 -36.63
CA THR A 209 -0.62 -21.13 -35.24
C THR A 209 -2.02 -20.56 -35.23
N ASP A 210 -2.73 -20.79 -34.13
CA ASP A 210 -3.97 -20.14 -33.83
C ASP A 210 -3.85 -19.54 -32.40
N PRO A 211 -3.84 -18.20 -32.24
CA PRO A 211 -3.92 -17.13 -33.26
C PRO A 211 -2.77 -17.18 -34.28
N ALA A 212 -3.05 -16.73 -35.50
CA ALA A 212 -2.07 -16.70 -36.58
C ALA A 212 -0.94 -15.69 -36.30
N GLY A 213 0.26 -15.97 -36.84
CA GLY A 213 1.41 -15.03 -36.78
C GLY A 213 2.26 -15.12 -35.52
N LEU A 214 2.09 -16.15 -34.68
CA LEU A 214 2.96 -16.36 -33.52
C LEU A 214 4.31 -16.94 -33.97
N THR A 215 5.37 -16.53 -33.26
CA THR A 215 6.71 -17.12 -33.46
C THR A 215 6.75 -18.50 -32.84
N VAL A 216 7.27 -19.48 -33.62
CA VAL A 216 7.42 -20.88 -33.21
C VAL A 216 8.85 -21.33 -33.44
N ASP A 217 9.48 -21.93 -32.44
CA ASP A 217 10.78 -22.58 -32.55
C ASP A 217 10.59 -24.02 -33.00
N LEU A 218 11.14 -24.35 -34.15
CA LEU A 218 11.15 -25.73 -34.67
C LEU A 218 12.49 -26.41 -34.37
N THR A 219 12.40 -27.58 -33.76
CA THR A 219 13.56 -28.45 -33.55
C THR A 219 13.32 -29.80 -34.25
N TYR A 220 14.36 -30.36 -34.83
CA TYR A 220 14.34 -31.66 -35.44
C TYR A 220 15.24 -32.63 -34.67
N SER A 221 14.82 -33.88 -34.50
CA SER A 221 15.64 -34.92 -33.87
C SER A 221 15.54 -36.24 -34.64
N GLN A 222 16.63 -36.98 -34.70
CA GLN A 222 16.66 -38.35 -35.22
C GLN A 222 16.99 -39.30 -34.05
N GLY A 223 16.02 -40.06 -33.60
CA GLY A 223 16.09 -40.81 -32.35
C GLY A 223 16.19 -39.84 -31.16
N SER A 224 17.16 -40.05 -30.28
CA SER A 224 17.39 -39.18 -29.10
C SER A 224 18.39 -38.04 -29.37
N THR A 225 18.94 -37.93 -30.57
CA THR A 225 19.94 -36.90 -30.91
C THR A 225 19.24 -35.68 -31.47
N LEU A 226 19.38 -34.52 -30.76
CA LEU A 226 18.95 -33.23 -31.29
C LEU A 226 19.83 -32.88 -32.50
N VAL A 227 19.20 -32.66 -33.62
CA VAL A 227 19.87 -32.18 -34.82
C VAL A 227 19.58 -30.69 -34.89
N ALA A 228 20.57 -29.88 -34.67
CA ALA A 228 20.61 -28.43 -34.55
C ALA A 228 19.26 -27.67 -34.58
N PRO A 229 18.92 -26.84 -33.56
CA PRO A 229 17.69 -26.08 -33.60
C PRO A 229 17.71 -25.10 -34.76
N ILE A 230 16.68 -25.15 -35.58
CA ILE A 230 16.40 -24.09 -36.56
C ILE A 230 15.77 -22.94 -35.78
N THR A 231 16.48 -21.80 -35.72
CA THR A 231 16.02 -20.61 -35.01
C THR A 231 14.66 -20.16 -35.52
N ALA A 232 13.84 -19.69 -34.56
CA ALA A 232 12.47 -19.22 -34.71
C ALA A 232 12.14 -18.62 -36.09
N VAL A 233 11.19 -19.19 -36.78
CA VAL A 233 10.55 -18.57 -37.93
C VAL A 233 9.26 -17.92 -37.42
N ALA A 234 9.09 -16.61 -37.62
CA ALA A 234 7.81 -15.99 -37.38
C ALA A 234 6.75 -16.66 -38.24
N ALA A 235 5.73 -17.26 -37.64
CA ALA A 235 4.63 -17.86 -38.36
C ALA A 235 3.82 -16.74 -39.03
N VAL A 236 4.09 -16.50 -40.30
CA VAL A 236 3.22 -15.70 -41.14
C VAL A 236 2.18 -16.69 -41.70
N ALA A 237 0.92 -16.28 -41.79
CA ALA A 237 -0.11 -17.11 -42.40
C ALA A 237 0.41 -17.63 -43.76
N ALA A 238 0.53 -18.96 -43.86
CA ALA A 238 1.15 -19.66 -44.99
C ALA A 238 2.62 -19.26 -45.25
N VAL A 239 3.55 -19.80 -44.46
CA VAL A 239 4.96 -19.71 -44.79
C VAL A 239 5.26 -20.82 -45.82
N ASP A 240 5.57 -20.45 -47.04
CA ASP A 240 6.18 -21.35 -47.99
C ASP A 240 7.50 -21.88 -47.47
N ALA A 241 7.74 -23.13 -47.62
CA ALA A 241 8.77 -23.97 -47.04
C ALA A 241 10.15 -23.30 -46.91
N VAL A 242 10.68 -23.27 -45.67
CA VAL A 242 12.11 -23.03 -45.42
C VAL A 242 12.88 -24.32 -45.76
N ALA A 243 13.74 -24.30 -46.77
CA ALA A 243 14.46 -25.47 -47.21
C ALA A 243 15.70 -25.71 -46.31
N ALA A 244 15.78 -26.87 -45.65
CA ALA A 244 17.00 -27.38 -45.06
C ALA A 244 17.72 -28.31 -46.07
N THR A 245 19.03 -28.13 -46.26
CA THR A 245 19.83 -29.04 -47.09
C THR A 245 20.55 -30.05 -46.19
N TYR A 246 20.55 -31.32 -46.62
CA TYR A 246 21.36 -32.36 -45.98
C TYR A 246 22.67 -32.55 -46.73
N GLU A 247 23.75 -32.93 -46.00
CA GLU A 247 24.96 -33.45 -46.63
C GLU A 247 24.64 -34.74 -47.42
N ALA A 248 25.54 -35.15 -48.31
CA ALA A 248 25.36 -36.30 -49.17
C ALA A 248 25.19 -37.63 -48.40
N ASP A 249 25.49 -37.67 -47.09
CA ASP A 249 25.31 -38.82 -46.21
C ASP A 249 23.86 -38.90 -45.63
N GLY A 250 23.01 -37.92 -45.89
CA GLY A 250 21.61 -37.89 -45.43
C GLY A 250 21.43 -37.67 -43.94
N THR A 251 22.48 -37.41 -43.17
CA THR A 251 22.47 -37.32 -41.69
C THR A 251 22.87 -35.96 -41.12
N THR A 252 23.55 -35.13 -41.87
CA THR A 252 24.00 -33.83 -41.42
C THR A 252 23.21 -32.70 -42.09
N ILE A 253 22.54 -31.88 -41.31
CA ILE A 253 21.77 -30.74 -41.83
C ILE A 253 22.73 -29.57 -42.09
N LYS A 254 22.87 -29.17 -43.33
CA LYS A 254 23.47 -27.89 -43.69
C LYS A 254 22.45 -26.78 -43.64
N THR A 255 22.73 -25.73 -42.94
CA THR A 255 21.90 -24.50 -42.96
C THR A 255 21.94 -23.90 -44.36
N ALA A 256 20.86 -24.02 -45.12
CA ALA A 256 20.68 -23.24 -46.33
C ALA A 256 20.18 -21.84 -45.92
N ALA A 257 20.71 -20.82 -46.54
CA ALA A 257 20.11 -19.52 -46.50
C ALA A 257 18.64 -19.62 -46.94
N VAL A 258 17.73 -19.10 -46.14
CA VAL A 258 16.32 -18.98 -46.53
C VAL A 258 16.26 -18.09 -47.75
N ALA A 259 16.08 -18.71 -48.95
CA ALA A 259 15.89 -17.93 -50.14
C ALA A 259 14.51 -17.30 -50.10
N ALA A 260 14.52 -15.97 -49.92
CA ALA A 260 13.43 -15.06 -50.16
C ALA A 260 12.07 -15.45 -49.58
N VAL A 261 11.92 -15.34 -48.27
CA VAL A 261 10.69 -14.80 -47.71
C VAL A 261 10.89 -13.28 -47.65
N ALA A 262 10.34 -12.55 -48.59
CA ALA A 262 10.34 -11.11 -48.55
C ALA A 262 9.60 -10.71 -47.25
N ALA A 263 10.35 -10.08 -46.30
CA ALA A 263 9.88 -9.57 -45.01
C ALA A 263 10.06 -10.45 -43.77
N VAL A 264 10.95 -11.43 -43.72
CA VAL A 264 11.44 -11.96 -42.45
C VAL A 264 12.76 -11.25 -42.15
N ALA A 265 12.78 -10.46 -41.07
CA ALA A 265 14.01 -9.89 -40.55
C ALA A 265 15.03 -11.02 -40.31
N ALA A 266 16.25 -10.77 -40.72
CA ALA A 266 17.38 -11.68 -40.77
C ALA A 266 17.32 -12.83 -39.75
N VAL A 267 17.31 -14.07 -40.25
CA VAL A 267 17.67 -15.25 -39.45
C VAL A 267 19.15 -15.11 -39.09
N THR A 268 19.40 -14.63 -37.84
CA THR A 268 20.76 -14.59 -37.32
C THR A 268 21.21 -16.03 -37.00
N GLY A 269 22.16 -16.46 -37.74
CA GLY A 269 23.02 -17.62 -37.70
C GLY A 269 22.75 -18.74 -36.70
N VAL A 270 22.69 -19.93 -37.23
CA VAL A 270 22.85 -21.21 -36.53
C VAL A 270 24.24 -21.25 -35.92
N THR A 271 24.33 -21.18 -34.59
CA THR A 271 25.55 -21.57 -33.87
C THR A 271 25.49 -23.10 -33.73
N GLY A 272 26.20 -23.81 -34.55
CA GLY A 272 26.43 -25.25 -34.36
C GLY A 272 27.16 -25.50 -33.04
N PRO A 273 27.04 -26.68 -32.44
CA PRO A 273 27.79 -27.03 -31.24
C PRO A 273 29.28 -26.98 -31.58
N SER A 274 30.05 -26.24 -30.82
CA SER A 274 31.50 -26.36 -30.76
C SER A 274 31.83 -27.74 -30.20
N ASN A 275 32.67 -28.50 -30.91
CA ASN A 275 33.29 -29.74 -30.39
C ASN A 275 33.99 -29.50 -29.07
#